data_8c4a00a2af0c0f6cc6329e1bb93620bc
#
_entry.id   8c4a00a2af0c0f6cc6329e1bb93620bc
#
_cell.length_a   1.000
_cell.length_b   1.000
_cell.length_c   1.000
_cell.angle_alpha   90.00
_cell.angle_beta   90.00
_cell.angle_gamma   90.00
#
_symmetry.space_group_name_H-M   'P 1'
#
loop_
_entity.id
_entity.type
_entity.pdbx_description
1 polymer ?
#
loop_
_entity_poly.entity_id
_entity_poly.type
_entity_poly.pdbx_seq_one_letter_code
_entity_poly.pdbx_strand_id
1 'polypeptide(L)'
;MGLFHMSNRHQGKLEGAATFLRASHISRWGIVHTTTKQNIAEHMYRVWVLVREWGPTIRLPINEQVLAEEWALIHDLPEIRTGDMPTPHKTPEVKAWLNHLESDIFPPLDEVHKMEDVTAAFCKFCDTAESILYLKINGTGQHAIDVRELLAEQMWDRLHKSPIDAVSQAALHGLFNDTYCNT
;
A
#
# COMPACT_ATOMS: atom_id res chain seq x y z
N MET A 1 40.58 11.38 17.92
CA MET A 1 39.75 10.75 16.86
C MET A 1 38.62 10.06 17.59
N GLY A 2 37.52 10.80 17.88
CA GLY A 2 36.40 10.29 18.68
C GLY A 2 35.40 9.57 17.76
N LEU A 3 35.27 8.27 17.95
CA LEU A 3 34.19 7.48 17.40
C LEU A 3 32.88 8.03 17.98
N PHE A 4 32.05 8.62 17.11
CA PHE A 4 30.66 8.90 17.43
C PHE A 4 29.99 7.56 17.73
N HIS A 5 29.79 7.27 18.99
CA HIS A 5 28.92 6.21 19.45
C HIS A 5 27.49 6.72 19.24
N MET A 6 26.95 6.48 18.04
CA MET A 6 25.52 6.67 17.80
C MET A 6 24.79 5.68 18.70
N SER A 7 24.26 6.19 19.77
CA SER A 7 23.44 5.46 20.74
C SER A 7 22.29 4.78 19.96
N ASN A 8 22.23 3.45 20.06
CA ASN A 8 21.20 2.54 19.53
C ASN A 8 19.76 2.81 20.06
N ARG A 9 19.44 4.06 20.43
CA ARG A 9 18.16 4.42 21.06
C ARG A 9 16.99 4.61 20.09
N HIS A 10 17.17 4.38 18.78
CA HIS A 10 16.11 4.65 17.79
C HIS A 10 15.69 3.47 16.92
N GLN A 11 16.13 2.25 17.25
CA GLN A 11 15.63 1.01 16.63
C GLN A 11 14.46 0.40 17.43
N GLY A 12 13.73 1.19 18.21
CA GLY A 12 12.57 0.73 18.94
C GLY A 12 11.36 0.50 18.03
N LYS A 13 10.55 -0.49 18.42
CA LYS A 13 9.22 -0.74 17.82
C LYS A 13 8.41 0.53 17.72
N LEU A 14 7.50 0.61 16.74
CA LEU A 14 6.51 1.67 16.66
C LEU A 14 5.50 1.47 17.79
N GLU A 15 5.44 2.39 18.73
CA GLU A 15 4.56 2.32 19.89
C GLU A 15 3.91 3.67 20.15
N GLY A 16 2.64 3.61 20.55
CA GLY A 16 1.85 4.76 21.00
C GLY A 16 1.32 5.64 19.87
N ALA A 17 0.17 6.23 20.13
CA ALA A 17 -0.58 7.05 19.17
C ALA A 17 0.26 8.18 18.54
N ALA A 18 1.11 8.85 19.34
CA ALA A 18 1.96 9.94 18.85
C ALA A 18 2.93 9.50 17.74
N THR A 19 3.39 8.23 17.77
CA THR A 19 4.22 7.68 16.70
C THR A 19 3.40 7.42 15.45
N PHE A 20 2.23 6.78 15.57
CA PHE A 20 1.38 6.46 14.42
C PHE A 20 0.86 7.72 13.70
N LEU A 21 0.55 8.78 14.44
CA LEU A 21 0.15 10.07 13.86
C LEU A 21 1.22 10.68 12.93
N ARG A 22 2.48 10.26 13.05
CA ARG A 22 3.57 10.70 12.16
C ARG A 22 3.44 10.15 10.73
N ALA A 23 2.58 9.16 10.48
CA ALA A 23 2.26 8.69 9.13
C ALA A 23 1.85 9.85 8.20
N SER A 24 1.18 10.87 8.73
CA SER A 24 0.81 12.08 7.98
C SER A 24 2.00 12.94 7.53
N HIS A 25 3.20 12.70 8.05
CA HIS A 25 4.42 13.43 7.70
C HIS A 25 5.26 12.75 6.61
N ILE A 26 4.95 11.50 6.26
CA ILE A 26 5.69 10.74 5.25
C ILE A 26 5.04 10.96 3.89
N SER A 27 5.73 11.67 3.01
CA SER A 27 5.23 11.97 1.66
C SER A 27 5.50 10.82 0.72
N ARG A 28 4.49 10.47 -0.10
CA ARG A 28 4.60 9.56 -1.26
C ARG A 28 4.99 10.32 -2.53
N TRP A 29 5.26 9.58 -3.59
CA TRP A 29 5.52 10.13 -4.92
C TRP A 29 6.80 10.98 -5.02
N GLY A 30 7.85 10.63 -4.26
CA GLY A 30 9.09 11.39 -4.20
C GLY A 30 9.80 11.60 -5.55
N ILE A 31 9.51 10.76 -6.56
CA ILE A 31 10.10 10.83 -7.91
C ILE A 31 9.06 11.12 -9.01
N VAL A 32 7.78 11.34 -8.66
CA VAL A 32 6.70 11.61 -9.61
C VAL A 32 6.10 12.99 -9.32
N HIS A 33 5.93 13.82 -10.35
CA HIS A 33 5.30 15.12 -10.21
C HIS A 33 3.78 14.98 -10.01
N THR A 34 3.29 15.59 -8.92
CA THR A 34 1.86 15.63 -8.58
C THR A 34 1.45 17.04 -8.17
N THR A 35 0.20 17.40 -8.45
CA THR A 35 -0.37 18.72 -8.09
C THR A 35 -0.52 18.91 -6.58
N THR A 36 -0.77 17.82 -5.86
CA THR A 36 -0.84 17.78 -4.39
C THR A 36 0.10 16.71 -3.87
N LYS A 37 0.53 16.83 -2.62
CA LYS A 37 1.35 15.79 -1.97
C LYS A 37 0.42 14.83 -1.23
N GLN A 38 0.51 13.56 -1.57
CA GLN A 38 -0.10 12.49 -0.78
C GLN A 38 0.87 12.08 0.34
N ASN A 39 0.35 11.77 1.52
CA ASN A 39 1.10 11.13 2.59
C ASN A 39 0.59 9.69 2.82
N ILE A 40 1.37 8.88 3.58
CA ILE A 40 1.01 7.47 3.79
C ILE A 40 -0.30 7.31 4.59
N ALA A 41 -0.64 8.21 5.50
CA ALA A 41 -1.90 8.14 6.24
C ALA A 41 -3.12 8.35 5.31
N GLU A 42 -3.02 9.30 4.38
CA GLU A 42 -4.04 9.53 3.37
C GLU A 42 -4.17 8.32 2.43
N HIS A 43 -3.04 7.78 1.99
CA HIS A 43 -3.02 6.58 1.16
C HIS A 43 -3.70 5.39 1.84
N MET A 44 -3.26 5.04 3.05
CA MET A 44 -3.82 3.93 3.82
C MET A 44 -5.33 4.07 4.04
N TYR A 45 -5.81 5.28 4.35
CA TYR A 45 -7.25 5.54 4.48
C TYR A 45 -7.99 5.29 3.16
N ARG A 46 -7.45 5.75 2.03
CA ARG A 46 -8.07 5.57 0.71
C ARG A 46 -8.06 4.09 0.28
N VAL A 47 -6.98 3.36 0.58
CA VAL A 47 -6.93 1.90 0.40
C VAL A 47 -8.01 1.22 1.25
N TRP A 48 -8.18 1.62 2.51
CA TRP A 48 -9.24 1.10 3.37
C TRP A 48 -10.64 1.34 2.80
N VAL A 49 -10.90 2.51 2.22
CA VAL A 49 -12.18 2.79 1.54
C VAL A 49 -12.42 1.79 0.41
N LEU A 50 -11.42 1.53 -0.44
CA LEU A 50 -11.55 0.57 -1.54
C LEU A 50 -11.76 -0.85 -1.01
N VAL A 51 -11.00 -1.28 0.00
CA VAL A 51 -11.13 -2.60 0.63
C VAL A 51 -12.52 -2.79 1.20
N ARG A 52 -13.05 -1.78 1.89
CA ARG A 52 -14.38 -1.83 2.50
C ARG A 52 -15.50 -1.85 1.47
N GLU A 53 -15.42 -1.01 0.44
CA GLU A 53 -16.47 -0.88 -0.59
C GLU A 53 -16.45 -2.04 -1.59
N TRP A 54 -15.27 -2.55 -1.94
CA TRP A 54 -15.14 -3.60 -2.96
C TRP A 54 -15.08 -5.02 -2.36
N GLY A 55 -14.75 -5.17 -1.07
CA GLY A 55 -14.63 -6.46 -0.39
C GLY A 55 -15.88 -7.35 -0.50
N PRO A 56 -17.12 -6.83 -0.34
CA PRO A 56 -18.31 -7.64 -0.52
C PRO A 56 -18.41 -8.33 -1.89
N THR A 57 -17.78 -7.76 -2.92
CA THR A 57 -17.79 -8.31 -4.29
C THR A 57 -17.05 -9.63 -4.39
N ILE A 58 -15.96 -9.80 -3.64
CA ILE A 58 -15.15 -11.03 -3.64
C ILE A 58 -15.59 -12.02 -2.56
N ARG A 59 -16.65 -11.70 -1.80
CA ARG A 59 -17.28 -12.57 -0.80
C ARG A 59 -16.33 -13.14 0.24
N LEU A 60 -15.41 -12.33 0.72
CA LEU A 60 -14.50 -12.73 1.81
C LEU A 60 -15.31 -13.15 3.06
N PRO A 61 -14.86 -14.19 3.78
CA PRO A 61 -15.34 -14.46 5.13
C PRO A 61 -15.17 -13.22 6.02
N ILE A 62 -16.04 -13.04 7.01
CA ILE A 62 -16.04 -11.83 7.84
C ILE A 62 -14.71 -11.61 8.57
N ASN A 63 -14.05 -12.68 9.02
CA ASN A 63 -12.72 -12.59 9.62
C ASN A 63 -11.66 -12.10 8.62
N GLU A 64 -11.70 -12.56 7.38
CA GLU A 64 -10.81 -12.11 6.31
C GLU A 64 -11.08 -10.66 5.92
N GLN A 65 -12.36 -10.23 5.88
CA GLN A 65 -12.71 -8.84 5.64
C GLN A 65 -12.13 -7.93 6.73
N VAL A 66 -12.21 -8.34 8.01
CA VAL A 66 -11.63 -7.58 9.13
C VAL A 66 -10.10 -7.48 8.98
N LEU A 67 -9.42 -8.60 8.65
CA LEU A 67 -7.97 -8.59 8.43
C LEU A 67 -7.56 -7.70 7.24
N ALA A 68 -8.34 -7.72 6.15
CA ALA A 68 -8.10 -6.86 4.99
C ALA A 68 -8.24 -5.37 5.34
N GLU A 69 -9.28 -5.01 6.11
CA GLU A 69 -9.50 -3.64 6.56
C GLU A 69 -8.39 -3.18 7.53
N GLU A 70 -7.95 -4.03 8.45
CA GLU A 70 -6.84 -3.73 9.35
C GLU A 70 -5.54 -3.57 8.55
N TRP A 71 -5.24 -4.50 7.63
CA TRP A 71 -4.08 -4.40 6.76
C TRP A 71 -4.05 -3.07 6.00
N ALA A 72 -5.18 -2.66 5.42
CA ALA A 72 -5.27 -1.42 4.67
C ALA A 72 -4.85 -0.19 5.50
N LEU A 73 -5.15 -0.18 6.81
CA LEU A 73 -4.83 0.94 7.71
C LEU A 73 -3.42 0.89 8.30
N ILE A 74 -2.68 -0.23 8.15
CA ILE A 74 -1.40 -0.39 8.84
C ILE A 74 -0.23 -0.80 7.95
N HIS A 75 -0.46 -1.23 6.70
CA HIS A 75 0.56 -1.87 5.85
C HIS A 75 1.78 -0.98 5.58
N ASP A 76 1.60 0.34 5.49
CA ASP A 76 2.67 1.31 5.28
C ASP A 76 3.15 2.00 6.57
N LEU A 77 2.64 1.63 7.77
CA LEU A 77 3.11 2.22 9.04
C LEU A 77 4.61 2.08 9.25
N PRO A 78 5.29 0.99 8.87
CA PRO A 78 6.74 0.89 8.97
C PRO A 78 7.48 2.03 8.24
N GLU A 79 6.89 2.61 7.20
CA GLU A 79 7.47 3.72 6.46
C GLU A 79 7.66 5.01 7.29
N ILE A 80 7.06 5.09 8.47
CA ILE A 80 7.38 6.14 9.48
C ILE A 80 8.88 6.13 9.82
N ARG A 81 9.56 4.98 9.70
CA ARG A 81 10.99 4.80 9.96
C ARG A 81 11.83 4.76 8.69
N THR A 82 11.33 4.11 7.65
CA THR A 82 12.08 3.89 6.40
C THR A 82 11.88 5.02 5.38
N GLY A 83 10.78 5.77 5.50
CA GLY A 83 10.27 6.62 4.42
C GLY A 83 9.63 5.81 3.29
N ASP A 84 8.74 6.43 2.51
CA ASP A 84 8.22 5.83 1.26
C ASP A 84 9.37 5.69 0.25
N MET A 85 9.73 4.45 -0.06
CA MET A 85 10.78 4.17 -1.04
C MET A 85 10.17 3.95 -2.42
N PRO A 86 10.57 4.73 -3.45
CA PRO A 86 10.08 4.55 -4.81
C PRO A 86 10.28 3.12 -5.33
N THR A 87 9.25 2.54 -5.95
CA THR A 87 9.26 1.15 -6.45
C THR A 87 10.47 0.80 -7.32
N PRO A 88 11.00 1.67 -8.22
CA PRO A 88 12.21 1.35 -9.00
C PRO A 88 13.46 1.11 -8.16
N HIS A 89 13.49 1.61 -6.91
CA HIS A 89 14.63 1.42 -6.01
C HIS A 89 14.50 0.15 -5.15
N LYS A 90 13.32 -0.50 -5.15
CA LYS A 90 13.05 -1.74 -4.41
C LYS A 90 13.57 -2.96 -5.18
N THR A 91 14.92 -3.12 -5.27
CA THR A 91 15.52 -4.38 -5.77
C THR A 91 15.14 -5.57 -4.89
N PRO A 92 15.29 -6.84 -5.33
CA PRO A 92 15.01 -8.00 -4.51
C PRO A 92 15.71 -7.96 -3.14
N GLU A 93 16.96 -7.52 -3.09
CA GLU A 93 17.77 -7.41 -1.86
C GLU A 93 17.20 -6.32 -0.94
N VAL A 94 16.83 -5.17 -1.50
CA VAL A 94 16.22 -4.05 -0.76
C VAL A 94 14.86 -4.47 -0.21
N LYS A 95 14.04 -5.19 -1.00
CA LYS A 95 12.75 -5.73 -0.52
C LYS A 95 12.94 -6.71 0.63
N ALA A 96 13.88 -7.64 0.53
CA ALA A 96 14.15 -8.60 1.60
C ALA A 96 14.60 -7.89 2.89
N TRP A 97 15.45 -6.87 2.76
CA TRP A 97 15.89 -6.06 3.90
C TRP A 97 14.72 -5.25 4.50
N LEU A 98 13.89 -4.61 3.67
CA LEU A 98 12.71 -3.87 4.14
C LEU A 98 11.74 -4.78 4.87
N ASN A 99 11.38 -5.94 4.31
CA ASN A 99 10.46 -6.88 4.95
C ASN A 99 10.95 -7.30 6.35
N HIS A 100 12.25 -7.61 6.49
CA HIS A 100 12.82 -7.94 7.79
C HIS A 100 12.74 -6.75 8.76
N LEU A 101 13.09 -5.55 8.30
CA LEU A 101 13.06 -4.35 9.12
C LEU A 101 11.63 -3.96 9.54
N GLU A 102 10.67 -4.12 8.65
CA GLU A 102 9.25 -3.81 8.88
C GLU A 102 8.66 -4.71 9.98
N SER A 103 8.92 -6.03 9.93
CA SER A 103 8.52 -6.97 10.97
C SER A 103 9.14 -6.63 12.34
N ASP A 104 10.40 -6.20 12.37
CA ASP A 104 11.06 -5.77 13.60
C ASP A 104 10.49 -4.45 14.16
N ILE A 105 10.14 -3.50 13.26
CA ILE A 105 9.61 -2.19 13.63
C ILE A 105 8.15 -2.30 14.10
N PHE A 106 7.33 -3.09 13.41
CA PHE A 106 5.90 -3.17 13.66
C PHE A 106 5.38 -4.62 13.57
N PRO A 107 5.62 -5.45 14.61
CA PRO A 107 5.17 -6.85 14.64
C PRO A 107 3.68 -7.11 14.39
N PRO A 108 2.72 -6.19 14.70
CA PRO A 108 1.31 -6.40 14.35
C PRO A 108 1.09 -6.60 12.85
N LEU A 109 1.99 -6.13 11.98
CA LEU A 109 1.91 -6.38 10.55
C LEU A 109 2.00 -7.87 10.21
N ASP A 110 2.78 -8.66 10.98
CA ASP A 110 2.90 -10.10 10.77
C ASP A 110 1.56 -10.84 11.04
N GLU A 111 0.71 -10.31 11.91
CA GLU A 111 -0.59 -10.92 12.19
C GLU A 111 -1.56 -10.74 11.02
N VAL A 112 -1.61 -9.55 10.42
CA VAL A 112 -2.47 -9.29 9.26
C VAL A 112 -1.93 -9.96 7.99
N HIS A 113 -0.64 -10.26 7.92
CA HIS A 113 -0.05 -11.04 6.82
C HIS A 113 -0.41 -12.53 6.87
N LYS A 114 -1.05 -13.02 7.94
CA LYS A 114 -1.58 -14.39 8.02
C LYS A 114 -2.92 -14.58 7.30
N MET A 115 -3.45 -13.53 6.65
CA MET A 115 -4.64 -13.61 5.82
C MET A 115 -4.48 -14.63 4.68
N GLU A 116 -5.59 -15.14 4.18
CA GLU A 116 -5.59 -16.06 3.04
C GLU A 116 -5.05 -15.41 1.75
N ASP A 117 -4.50 -16.21 0.85
CA ASP A 117 -3.91 -15.72 -0.42
C ASP A 117 -4.90 -14.90 -1.27
N VAL A 118 -6.18 -15.24 -1.25
CA VAL A 118 -7.26 -14.48 -1.92
C VAL A 118 -7.37 -13.08 -1.33
N THR A 119 -7.38 -13.00 0.01
CA THR A 119 -7.46 -11.73 0.74
C THR A 119 -6.23 -10.87 0.50
N ALA A 120 -5.04 -11.47 0.56
CA ALA A 120 -3.78 -10.77 0.28
C ALA A 120 -3.72 -10.24 -1.15
N ALA A 121 -4.18 -11.02 -2.14
CA ALA A 121 -4.26 -10.59 -3.53
C ALA A 121 -5.23 -9.40 -3.72
N PHE A 122 -6.37 -9.44 -3.05
CA PHE A 122 -7.35 -8.36 -3.06
C PHE A 122 -6.81 -7.08 -2.42
N CYS A 123 -6.15 -7.17 -1.27
CA CYS A 123 -5.51 -6.05 -0.61
C CYS A 123 -4.48 -5.36 -1.54
N LYS A 124 -3.64 -6.16 -2.19
CA LYS A 124 -2.65 -5.64 -3.15
C LYS A 124 -3.29 -5.06 -4.41
N PHE A 125 -4.43 -5.56 -4.85
CA PHE A 125 -5.23 -4.95 -5.90
C PHE A 125 -5.71 -3.56 -5.49
N CYS A 126 -6.31 -3.40 -4.31
CA CYS A 126 -6.81 -2.13 -3.80
C CYS A 126 -5.68 -1.10 -3.59
N ASP A 127 -4.53 -1.51 -3.04
CA ASP A 127 -3.34 -0.68 -2.87
C ASP A 127 -2.85 -0.09 -4.22
N THR A 128 -2.73 -0.94 -5.24
CA THR A 128 -2.31 -0.48 -6.57
C THR A 128 -3.40 0.36 -7.25
N ALA A 129 -4.67 -0.02 -7.11
CA ALA A 129 -5.81 0.74 -7.63
C ALA A 129 -5.86 2.16 -7.05
N GLU A 130 -5.66 2.32 -5.73
CA GLU A 130 -5.58 3.64 -5.10
C GLU A 130 -4.48 4.50 -5.73
N SER A 131 -3.30 3.93 -5.90
CA SER A 131 -2.16 4.62 -6.51
C SER A 131 -2.45 5.11 -7.94
N ILE A 132 -3.14 4.29 -8.75
CA ILE A 132 -3.56 4.65 -10.11
C ILE A 132 -4.60 5.79 -10.09
N LEU A 133 -5.60 5.67 -9.21
CA LEU A 133 -6.65 6.69 -9.03
C LEU A 133 -6.06 8.03 -8.56
N TYR A 134 -5.11 7.97 -7.63
CA TYR A 134 -4.40 9.18 -7.18
C TYR A 134 -3.64 9.85 -8.31
N LEU A 135 -2.87 9.10 -9.10
CA LEU A 135 -2.12 9.64 -10.23
C LEU A 135 -3.02 10.13 -11.36
N LYS A 136 -4.20 9.56 -11.55
CA LYS A 136 -5.18 10.06 -12.51
C LYS A 136 -5.60 11.49 -12.20
N ILE A 137 -5.84 11.78 -10.92
CA ILE A 137 -6.34 13.09 -10.46
C ILE A 137 -5.18 14.09 -10.33
N ASN A 138 -4.05 13.66 -9.79
CA ASN A 138 -2.99 14.53 -9.31
C ASN A 138 -1.68 14.44 -10.10
N GLY A 139 -1.48 13.38 -10.90
CA GLY A 139 -0.26 13.20 -11.68
C GLY A 139 -0.11 14.25 -12.78
N THR A 140 1.10 14.80 -12.94
CA THR A 140 1.38 15.81 -13.96
C THR A 140 2.62 15.44 -14.78
N GLY A 141 2.52 15.73 -16.08
CA GLY A 141 3.60 15.44 -17.04
C GLY A 141 3.65 13.98 -17.50
N GLN A 142 4.47 13.73 -18.52
CA GLN A 142 4.54 12.42 -19.18
C GLN A 142 4.96 11.31 -18.21
N HIS A 143 5.93 11.56 -17.34
CA HIS A 143 6.39 10.55 -16.38
C HIS A 143 5.29 10.04 -15.45
N ALA A 144 4.37 10.92 -15.00
CA ALA A 144 3.24 10.48 -14.16
C ALA A 144 2.25 9.61 -14.96
N ILE A 145 2.05 9.91 -16.26
CA ILE A 145 1.26 9.08 -17.16
C ILE A 145 1.90 7.70 -17.32
N ASP A 146 3.19 7.66 -17.62
CA ASP A 146 3.94 6.41 -17.84
C ASP A 146 3.90 5.52 -16.57
N VAL A 147 4.09 6.12 -15.39
CA VAL A 147 4.01 5.40 -14.11
C VAL A 147 2.60 4.86 -13.87
N ARG A 148 1.57 5.64 -14.12
CA ARG A 148 0.17 5.20 -13.97
C ARG A 148 -0.16 4.04 -14.90
N GLU A 149 0.27 4.09 -16.16
CA GLU A 149 0.04 3.02 -17.14
C GLU A 149 0.77 1.75 -16.76
N LEU A 150 2.02 1.85 -16.31
CA LEU A 150 2.79 0.72 -15.81
C LEU A 150 2.13 0.07 -14.58
N LEU A 151 1.63 0.89 -13.64
CA LEU A 151 0.91 0.37 -12.46
C LEU A 151 -0.37 -0.35 -12.87
N ALA A 152 -1.11 0.19 -13.86
CA ALA A 152 -2.33 -0.45 -14.36
C ALA A 152 -2.03 -1.80 -15.03
N GLU A 153 -1.01 -1.88 -15.88
CA GLU A 153 -0.57 -3.13 -16.49
C GLU A 153 -0.20 -4.17 -15.42
N GLN A 154 0.62 -3.79 -14.44
CA GLN A 154 1.03 -4.68 -13.35
C GLN A 154 -0.14 -5.12 -12.46
N MET A 155 -1.10 -4.23 -12.21
CA MET A 155 -2.29 -4.53 -11.41
C MET A 155 -3.13 -5.61 -12.09
N TRP A 156 -3.41 -5.47 -13.37
CA TRP A 156 -4.20 -6.44 -14.14
C TRP A 156 -3.47 -7.77 -14.30
N ASP A 157 -2.16 -7.75 -14.58
CA ASP A 157 -1.36 -8.99 -14.67
C ASP A 157 -1.37 -9.78 -13.35
N ARG A 158 -1.24 -9.09 -12.21
CA ARG A 158 -1.32 -9.71 -10.88
C ARG A 158 -2.72 -10.24 -10.59
N LEU A 159 -3.77 -9.49 -10.92
CA LEU A 159 -5.16 -9.92 -10.71
C LEU A 159 -5.46 -11.20 -11.50
N HIS A 160 -5.07 -11.26 -12.78
CA HIS A 160 -5.27 -12.44 -13.62
C HIS A 160 -4.53 -13.69 -13.12
N LYS A 161 -3.38 -13.51 -12.47
CA LYS A 161 -2.57 -14.60 -11.89
C LYS A 161 -2.95 -14.93 -10.45
N SER A 162 -3.86 -14.17 -9.85
CA SER A 162 -4.24 -14.30 -8.45
C SER A 162 -5.19 -15.50 -8.23
N PRO A 163 -5.36 -15.98 -6.98
CA PRO A 163 -6.33 -17.02 -6.64
C PRO A 163 -7.78 -16.50 -6.60
N ILE A 164 -8.04 -15.24 -6.91
CA ILE A 164 -9.39 -14.68 -6.98
C ILE A 164 -10.11 -15.31 -8.19
N ASP A 165 -11.35 -15.79 -7.99
CA ASP A 165 -12.13 -16.42 -9.05
C ASP A 165 -12.49 -15.44 -10.19
N ALA A 166 -12.73 -15.98 -11.39
CA ALA A 166 -12.95 -15.18 -12.59
C ALA A 166 -14.17 -14.23 -12.51
N VAL A 167 -15.22 -14.61 -11.76
CA VAL A 167 -16.42 -13.77 -11.59
C VAL A 167 -16.06 -12.57 -10.72
N SER A 168 -15.35 -12.78 -9.62
CA SER A 168 -14.88 -11.73 -8.73
C SER A 168 -13.87 -10.83 -9.44
N GLN A 169 -12.94 -11.38 -10.26
CA GLN A 169 -12.01 -10.57 -11.07
C GLN A 169 -12.77 -9.66 -12.05
N ALA A 170 -13.79 -10.17 -12.76
CA ALA A 170 -14.60 -9.37 -13.67
C ALA A 170 -15.37 -8.26 -12.94
N ALA A 171 -15.88 -8.54 -11.75
CA ALA A 171 -16.58 -7.55 -10.93
C ALA A 171 -15.63 -6.47 -10.40
N LEU A 172 -14.42 -6.82 -9.93
CA LEU A 172 -13.38 -5.85 -9.54
C LEU A 172 -12.96 -4.97 -10.72
N HIS A 173 -12.87 -5.53 -11.92
CA HIS A 173 -12.61 -4.77 -13.13
C HIS A 173 -13.70 -3.72 -13.39
N GLY A 174 -14.98 -4.09 -13.25
CA GLY A 174 -16.11 -3.17 -13.37
C GLY A 174 -16.04 -2.04 -12.34
N LEU A 175 -15.89 -2.37 -11.06
CA LEU A 175 -15.78 -1.40 -9.95
C LEU A 175 -14.62 -0.41 -10.12
N PHE A 176 -13.45 -0.92 -10.53
CA PHE A 176 -12.29 -0.06 -10.80
C PHE A 176 -12.60 0.92 -11.95
N ASN A 177 -13.14 0.43 -13.08
CA ASN A 177 -13.45 1.28 -14.22
C ASN A 177 -14.51 2.33 -13.90
N ASP A 178 -15.56 1.94 -13.18
CA ASP A 178 -16.60 2.88 -12.74
C ASP A 178 -16.01 3.97 -11.84
N THR A 179 -15.18 3.58 -10.88
CA THR A 179 -14.47 4.54 -10.00
C THR A 179 -13.52 5.41 -10.82
N TYR A 180 -12.72 4.79 -11.71
CA TYR A 180 -11.77 5.49 -12.57
C TYR A 180 -12.44 6.50 -13.50
N CYS A 181 -13.60 6.19 -14.06
CA CYS A 181 -14.33 7.13 -14.95
C CYS A 181 -14.97 8.31 -14.19
N ASN A 182 -15.31 8.12 -12.92
CA ASN A 182 -16.00 9.12 -12.11
C ASN A 182 -15.07 9.98 -11.23
N THR A 183 -13.76 9.72 -11.24
CA THR A 183 -12.73 10.55 -10.60
C THR A 183 -11.96 11.36 -11.63
#